data_271a24b2eb6df2c19e6189dbfaaea689
#
_entry.id   271a24b2eb6df2c19e6189dbfaaea689
#
_cell.length_a   1.000
_cell.length_b   1.000
_cell.length_c   1.000
_cell.angle_alpha   90.00
_cell.angle_beta   90.00
_cell.angle_gamma   90.00
#
_symmetry.space_group_name_H-M   'P 1'
#
loop_
_entity.id
_entity.type
_entity.pdbx_description
1 polymer ?
#
loop_
_entity_poly.entity_id
_entity_poly.type
_entity_poly.pdbx_seq_one_letter_code
_entity_poly.pdbx_strand_id
1 'polypeptide(L)'
;YDATNDTQICIPDNAIKVMTNIAIASPAVCAYRQSHDFEDAIKVGKAFVSLFNKAESAAIIDLVYNKKSDDDYYESALDYCVKGNLQSVLDEYAHLLNTDKIGKHVDEAIIGTSNYRVDTRESIGNEEKNLAMRTHFAISFIDKTITDKSLTRTTNIRKAFNSPFRPFILSSTSIGQEGLDFHWYARKIVHWNLPSNPIDLEQREGRINR
;
A
#
# COMPACT_ATOMS: atom_id res chain seq x y z
N TYR A 1 -21.49 -38.84 -34.56
CA TYR A 1 -20.72 -38.19 -33.48
C TYR A 1 -20.15 -36.90 -34.02
N ASP A 2 -20.98 -35.88 -34.13
CA ASP A 2 -20.54 -34.52 -34.44
C ASP A 2 -21.14 -33.61 -33.41
N ALA A 3 -20.31 -33.16 -32.52
CA ALA A 3 -20.59 -31.99 -31.68
C ALA A 3 -19.30 -31.16 -31.64
N THR A 4 -19.00 -30.53 -32.76
CA THR A 4 -18.15 -29.32 -32.75
C THR A 4 -18.98 -28.20 -32.20
N ASN A 5 -18.99 -28.09 -30.86
CA ASN A 5 -19.39 -26.84 -30.21
C ASN A 5 -18.28 -25.82 -30.54
N ASP A 6 -18.40 -25.16 -31.66
CA ASP A 6 -17.73 -23.90 -31.94
C ASP A 6 -18.27 -22.88 -30.95
N THR A 7 -17.68 -22.85 -29.76
CA THR A 7 -17.82 -21.73 -28.83
C THR A 7 -17.17 -20.53 -29.51
N GLN A 8 -17.97 -19.75 -30.21
CA GLN A 8 -17.54 -18.50 -30.81
C GLN A 8 -17.07 -17.58 -29.67
N ILE A 9 -15.75 -17.49 -29.50
CA ILE A 9 -15.15 -16.62 -28.49
C ILE A 9 -15.42 -15.19 -28.95
N CYS A 10 -16.36 -14.54 -28.30
CA CYS A 10 -16.64 -13.12 -28.53
C CYS A 10 -15.49 -12.32 -27.90
N ILE A 11 -14.62 -11.76 -28.72
CA ILE A 11 -13.55 -10.87 -28.26
C ILE A 11 -14.16 -9.48 -28.07
N PRO A 12 -14.07 -8.86 -26.86
CA PRO A 12 -14.56 -7.52 -26.65
C PRO A 12 -13.89 -6.49 -27.57
N ASP A 13 -14.59 -5.46 -27.99
CA ASP A 13 -14.09 -4.43 -28.90
C ASP A 13 -12.83 -3.71 -28.38
N ASN A 14 -12.70 -3.60 -27.06
CA ASN A 14 -11.54 -2.98 -26.42
C ASN A 14 -10.37 -3.95 -26.13
N ALA A 15 -10.51 -5.24 -26.42
CA ALA A 15 -9.52 -6.26 -26.03
C ALA A 15 -8.11 -5.94 -26.54
N ILE A 16 -7.99 -5.53 -27.81
CA ILE A 16 -6.69 -5.18 -28.41
C ILE A 16 -6.05 -4.02 -27.64
N LYS A 17 -6.84 -2.98 -27.31
CA LYS A 17 -6.37 -1.83 -26.55
C LYS A 17 -5.90 -2.24 -25.15
N VAL A 18 -6.70 -3.05 -24.46
CA VAL A 18 -6.36 -3.53 -23.10
C VAL A 18 -5.09 -4.40 -23.12
N MET A 19 -4.99 -5.33 -24.05
CA MET A 19 -3.80 -6.18 -24.21
C MET A 19 -2.55 -5.36 -24.52
N THR A 20 -2.68 -4.37 -25.41
CA THR A 20 -1.57 -3.45 -25.72
C THR A 20 -1.13 -2.68 -24.47
N ASN A 21 -2.07 -2.12 -23.72
CA ASN A 21 -1.78 -1.38 -22.51
C ASN A 21 -1.12 -2.26 -21.44
N ILE A 22 -1.56 -3.52 -21.28
CA ILE A 22 -0.94 -4.50 -20.38
C ILE A 22 0.50 -4.78 -20.82
N ALA A 23 0.73 -4.97 -22.11
CA ALA A 23 2.04 -5.28 -22.65
C ALA A 23 3.05 -4.13 -22.50
N ILE A 24 2.58 -2.88 -22.52
CA ILE A 24 3.45 -1.71 -22.41
C ILE A 24 3.58 -1.15 -21.00
N ALA A 25 2.61 -1.36 -20.11
CA ALA A 25 2.59 -0.67 -18.83
C ALA A 25 1.94 -1.45 -17.68
N SER A 26 1.84 -2.78 -17.75
CA SER A 26 1.45 -3.53 -16.55
C SER A 26 2.46 -3.31 -15.41
N PRO A 27 2.05 -3.48 -14.14
CA PRO A 27 2.95 -3.28 -13.00
C PRO A 27 4.27 -4.06 -13.11
N ALA A 28 4.24 -5.29 -13.63
CA ALA A 28 5.44 -6.08 -13.85
C ALA A 28 6.33 -5.50 -14.95
N VAL A 29 5.75 -4.94 -16.01
CA VAL A 29 6.51 -4.29 -17.09
C VAL A 29 7.17 -3.00 -16.60
N CYS A 30 6.46 -2.18 -15.84
CA CYS A 30 7.02 -0.99 -15.20
C CYS A 30 8.19 -1.35 -14.27
N ALA A 31 8.02 -2.38 -13.45
CA ALA A 31 9.07 -2.85 -12.56
C ALA A 31 10.28 -3.43 -13.31
N TYR A 32 10.04 -4.13 -14.42
CA TYR A 32 11.14 -4.65 -15.24
C TYR A 32 11.96 -3.53 -15.90
N ARG A 33 11.30 -2.47 -16.35
CA ARG A 33 12.02 -1.30 -16.87
C ARG A 33 12.89 -0.62 -15.83
N GLN A 34 12.45 -0.62 -14.57
CA GLN A 34 13.19 -0.02 -13.48
C GLN A 34 14.38 -0.91 -13.05
N SER A 35 14.16 -2.22 -12.84
CA SER A 35 15.16 -3.11 -12.25
C SER A 35 16.01 -3.87 -13.27
N HIS A 36 15.53 -4.03 -14.50
CA HIS A 36 16.08 -4.95 -15.52
C HIS A 36 16.27 -6.40 -15.01
N ASP A 37 15.54 -6.77 -13.95
CA ASP A 37 15.58 -8.09 -13.32
C ASP A 37 14.18 -8.70 -13.33
N PHE A 38 14.05 -9.87 -13.93
CA PHE A 38 12.75 -10.53 -14.14
C PHE A 38 12.13 -11.02 -12.83
N GLU A 39 12.94 -11.54 -11.91
CA GLU A 39 12.44 -12.04 -10.63
C GLU A 39 11.97 -10.88 -9.73
N ASP A 40 12.72 -9.80 -9.73
CA ASP A 40 12.35 -8.58 -9.00
C ASP A 40 11.05 -7.98 -9.56
N ALA A 41 10.95 -7.89 -10.89
CA ALA A 41 9.77 -7.40 -11.58
C ALA A 41 8.50 -8.21 -11.28
N ILE A 42 8.61 -9.54 -11.19
CA ILE A 42 7.48 -10.39 -10.82
C ILE A 42 7.03 -10.11 -9.37
N LYS A 43 7.97 -9.95 -8.44
CA LYS A 43 7.65 -9.65 -7.04
C LYS A 43 6.91 -8.31 -6.92
N VAL A 44 7.46 -7.27 -7.53
CA VAL A 44 6.84 -5.94 -7.57
C VAL A 44 5.48 -5.99 -8.25
N GLY A 45 5.38 -6.64 -9.40
CA GLY A 45 4.12 -6.77 -10.12
C GLY A 45 3.01 -7.44 -9.30
N LYS A 46 3.32 -8.54 -8.61
CA LYS A 46 2.37 -9.23 -7.71
C LYS A 46 1.95 -8.35 -6.53
N ALA A 47 2.88 -7.62 -5.93
CA ALA A 47 2.61 -6.72 -4.83
C ALA A 47 1.66 -5.59 -5.26
N PHE A 48 1.87 -4.99 -6.45
CA PHE A 48 1.00 -3.95 -6.98
C PHE A 48 -0.38 -4.45 -7.40
N VAL A 49 -0.49 -5.63 -8.00
CA VAL A 49 -1.80 -6.25 -8.25
C VAL A 49 -2.58 -6.42 -6.95
N SER A 50 -1.91 -6.87 -5.89
CA SER A 50 -2.52 -6.95 -4.56
C SER A 50 -2.89 -5.58 -4.00
N LEU A 51 -2.07 -4.55 -4.21
CA LEU A 51 -2.31 -3.19 -3.74
C LEU A 51 -3.51 -2.55 -4.47
N PHE A 52 -3.59 -2.68 -5.79
CA PHE A 52 -4.70 -2.15 -6.57
C PHE A 52 -6.04 -2.83 -6.21
N ASN A 53 -6.03 -4.08 -5.79
CA ASN A 53 -7.24 -4.79 -5.35
C ASN A 53 -7.73 -4.41 -3.93
N LYS A 54 -7.11 -3.42 -3.29
CA LYS A 54 -7.54 -2.97 -1.97
C LYS A 54 -8.53 -1.79 -2.08
N ALA A 55 -9.54 -1.79 -1.24
CA ALA A 55 -10.59 -0.77 -1.24
C ALA A 55 -10.07 0.67 -1.17
N GLU A 56 -8.96 0.86 -0.45
CA GLU A 56 -8.35 2.19 -0.29
C GLU A 56 -7.66 2.66 -1.57
N SER A 57 -7.12 1.75 -2.35
CA SER A 57 -6.55 2.06 -3.67
C SER A 57 -7.65 2.37 -4.67
N ALA A 58 -8.77 1.65 -4.60
CA ALA A 58 -9.95 1.93 -5.42
C ALA A 58 -10.44 3.36 -5.17
N ALA A 59 -10.60 3.77 -3.92
CA ALA A 59 -11.04 5.11 -3.58
C ALA A 59 -10.12 6.21 -4.14
N ILE A 60 -8.80 5.98 -4.17
CA ILE A 60 -7.84 6.94 -4.74
C ILE A 60 -7.94 7.00 -6.27
N ILE A 61 -8.00 5.85 -6.92
CA ILE A 61 -8.14 5.77 -8.38
C ILE A 61 -9.45 6.42 -8.84
N ASP A 62 -10.56 6.13 -8.17
CA ASP A 62 -11.87 6.72 -8.48
C ASP A 62 -11.86 8.24 -8.30
N LEU A 63 -11.19 8.73 -7.25
CA LEU A 63 -11.05 10.16 -7.02
C LEU A 63 -10.24 10.84 -8.14
N VAL A 64 -9.13 10.24 -8.57
CA VAL A 64 -8.25 10.77 -9.62
C VAL A 64 -8.95 10.79 -10.97
N TYR A 65 -9.72 9.74 -11.27
CA TYR A 65 -10.39 9.60 -12.57
C TYR A 65 -11.84 10.09 -12.57
N ASN A 66 -12.37 10.51 -11.41
CA ASN A 66 -13.76 10.97 -11.24
C ASN A 66 -14.80 9.98 -11.82
N LYS A 67 -14.51 8.69 -11.74
CA LYS A 67 -15.37 7.62 -12.21
C LYS A 67 -16.28 7.13 -11.08
N LYS A 68 -17.52 6.78 -11.43
CA LYS A 68 -18.53 6.35 -10.47
C LYS A 68 -18.99 4.89 -10.68
N SER A 69 -18.37 4.19 -11.64
CA SER A 69 -18.72 2.81 -12.00
C SER A 69 -17.59 1.86 -11.66
N ASP A 70 -17.90 0.78 -10.95
CA ASP A 70 -16.95 -0.28 -10.62
C ASP A 70 -16.42 -1.00 -11.87
N ASP A 71 -17.20 -1.01 -12.97
CA ASP A 71 -16.85 -1.71 -14.21
C ASP A 71 -15.59 -1.15 -14.89
N ASP A 72 -15.27 0.12 -14.64
CA ASP A 72 -14.14 0.82 -15.26
C ASP A 72 -12.88 0.87 -14.38
N TYR A 73 -12.93 0.29 -13.18
CA TYR A 73 -11.85 0.42 -12.22
C TYR A 73 -10.51 -0.11 -12.73
N TYR A 74 -10.50 -1.32 -13.29
CA TYR A 74 -9.25 -1.93 -13.78
C TYR A 74 -8.68 -1.20 -15.00
N GLU A 75 -9.54 -0.64 -15.86
CA GLU A 75 -9.08 0.21 -16.96
C GLU A 75 -8.44 1.49 -16.43
N SER A 76 -9.00 2.08 -15.39
CA SER A 76 -8.44 3.28 -14.74
C SER A 76 -7.11 2.98 -14.05
N ALA A 77 -6.97 1.86 -13.35
CA ALA A 77 -5.72 1.42 -12.76
C ALA A 77 -4.64 1.16 -13.83
N LEU A 78 -5.03 0.57 -14.95
CA LEU A 78 -4.12 0.34 -16.06
C LEU A 78 -3.73 1.66 -16.75
N ASP A 79 -4.66 2.59 -16.93
CA ASP A 79 -4.40 3.92 -17.48
C ASP A 79 -3.45 4.74 -16.58
N TYR A 80 -3.56 4.60 -15.27
CA TYR A 80 -2.60 5.15 -14.30
C TYR A 80 -1.16 4.65 -14.58
N CYS A 81 -1.01 3.37 -14.90
CA CYS A 81 0.29 2.80 -15.28
C CYS A 81 0.75 3.29 -16.66
N VAL A 82 -0.15 3.33 -17.66
CA VAL A 82 0.12 3.79 -19.03
C VAL A 82 0.58 5.24 -19.06
N LYS A 83 0.02 6.09 -18.20
CA LYS A 83 0.43 7.50 -18.04
C LYS A 83 1.79 7.69 -17.38
N GLY A 84 2.46 6.61 -16.99
CA GLY A 84 3.79 6.63 -16.39
C GLY A 84 3.80 6.93 -14.89
N ASN A 85 2.64 7.04 -14.24
CA ASN A 85 2.58 7.36 -12.81
C ASN A 85 3.21 6.26 -11.95
N LEU A 86 2.93 4.99 -12.25
CA LEU A 86 3.55 3.88 -11.54
C LEU A 86 5.06 3.82 -11.78
N GLN A 87 5.51 4.04 -13.03
CA GLN A 87 6.93 4.06 -13.36
C GLN A 87 7.67 5.12 -12.54
N SER A 88 7.13 6.34 -12.50
CA SER A 88 7.74 7.44 -11.74
C SER A 88 7.87 7.13 -10.24
N VAL A 89 6.86 6.49 -9.66
CA VAL A 89 6.88 6.07 -8.25
C VAL A 89 7.96 5.01 -7.99
N LEU A 90 8.09 4.03 -8.89
CA LEU A 90 9.10 2.98 -8.75
C LEU A 90 10.51 3.54 -8.91
N ASP A 91 10.72 4.42 -9.89
CA ASP A 91 12.02 5.06 -10.14
C ASP A 91 12.44 5.96 -8.97
N GLU A 92 11.51 6.75 -8.42
CA GLU A 92 11.75 7.57 -7.23
C GLU A 92 12.11 6.69 -6.02
N TYR A 93 11.36 5.62 -5.79
CA TYR A 93 11.59 4.74 -4.65
C TYR A 93 12.93 4.00 -4.77
N ALA A 94 13.28 3.53 -5.97
CA ALA A 94 14.57 2.93 -6.25
C ALA A 94 15.73 3.91 -5.98
N HIS A 95 15.55 5.16 -6.43
CA HIS A 95 16.52 6.22 -6.18
C HIS A 95 16.72 6.50 -4.68
N LEU A 96 15.63 6.61 -3.92
CA LEU A 96 15.68 6.82 -2.47
C LEU A 96 16.33 5.65 -1.72
N LEU A 97 16.10 4.44 -2.17
CA LEU A 97 16.72 3.23 -1.60
C LEU A 97 18.18 3.03 -2.08
N ASN A 98 18.60 3.79 -3.08
CA ASN A 98 19.88 3.62 -3.76
C ASN A 98 20.11 2.16 -4.22
N THR A 99 19.10 1.56 -4.82
CA THR A 99 19.13 0.18 -5.33
C THR A 99 18.20 0.01 -6.52
N ASP A 100 18.62 -0.79 -7.49
CA ASP A 100 17.78 -1.14 -8.63
C ASP A 100 16.79 -2.28 -8.31
N LYS A 101 17.07 -3.09 -7.28
CA LYS A 101 16.24 -4.22 -6.88
C LYS A 101 15.35 -3.87 -5.70
N ILE A 102 14.16 -3.40 -5.99
CA ILE A 102 13.19 -2.92 -5.00
C ILE A 102 12.15 -3.96 -4.59
N GLY A 103 12.08 -5.12 -5.23
CA GLY A 103 11.01 -6.10 -5.04
C GLY A 103 10.84 -6.55 -3.58
N LYS A 104 11.93 -6.78 -2.87
CA LYS A 104 11.88 -7.11 -1.44
C LYS A 104 11.35 -5.93 -0.61
N HIS A 105 11.78 -4.72 -0.91
CA HIS A 105 11.37 -3.51 -0.19
C HIS A 105 9.90 -3.19 -0.43
N VAL A 106 9.43 -3.36 -1.67
CA VAL A 106 8.01 -3.18 -2.02
C VAL A 106 7.14 -4.21 -1.29
N ASP A 107 7.54 -5.48 -1.27
CA ASP A 107 6.80 -6.54 -0.57
C ASP A 107 6.71 -6.27 0.94
N GLU A 108 7.81 -5.85 1.56
CA GLU A 108 7.84 -5.48 2.98
C GLU A 108 7.04 -4.19 3.28
N ALA A 109 6.96 -3.26 2.34
CA ALA A 109 6.25 -2.00 2.49
C ALA A 109 4.74 -2.14 2.25
N ILE A 110 4.31 -3.05 1.38
CA ILE A 110 2.89 -3.31 1.10
C ILE A 110 2.31 -4.23 2.18
N ILE A 111 2.00 -3.66 3.32
CA ILE A 111 1.51 -4.41 4.46
C ILE A 111 0.06 -4.85 4.26
N GLY A 112 -0.22 -6.10 4.65
CA GLY A 112 -1.57 -6.64 4.70
C GLY A 112 -2.45 -5.93 5.75
N THR A 113 -3.73 -5.84 5.48
CA THR A 113 -4.73 -5.42 6.47
C THR A 113 -4.88 -6.48 7.55
N SER A 114 -4.90 -6.08 8.82
CA SER A 114 -5.32 -6.97 9.89
C SER A 114 -6.81 -6.80 10.17
N ASN A 115 -7.52 -7.92 10.34
CA ASN A 115 -8.91 -7.90 10.77
C ASN A 115 -8.92 -7.77 12.30
N TYR A 116 -9.48 -6.68 12.81
CA TYR A 116 -9.85 -6.57 14.22
C TYR A 116 -11.33 -6.83 14.36
N ARG A 117 -11.68 -7.60 15.37
CA ARG A 117 -13.06 -7.73 15.82
C ARG A 117 -13.27 -6.76 16.96
N VAL A 118 -14.25 -5.91 16.81
CA VAL A 118 -14.61 -4.93 17.84
C VAL A 118 -15.90 -5.40 18.49
N ASP A 119 -15.87 -5.54 19.80
CA ASP A 119 -17.06 -5.83 20.57
C ASP A 119 -17.96 -4.58 20.59
N THR A 120 -19.15 -4.72 20.08
CA THR A 120 -20.20 -3.73 20.22
C THR A 120 -21.03 -4.06 21.46
N ARG A 121 -21.81 -3.11 21.94
CA ARG A 121 -22.73 -3.35 23.07
C ARG A 121 -23.67 -4.54 22.82
N GLU A 122 -24.00 -4.80 21.56
CA GLU A 122 -24.89 -5.89 21.14
C GLU A 122 -24.17 -7.23 20.99
N SER A 123 -22.85 -7.21 20.86
CA SER A 123 -22.02 -8.41 20.69
C SER A 123 -21.44 -8.94 22.00
N ILE A 124 -21.65 -8.24 23.13
CA ILE A 124 -21.20 -8.70 24.44
C ILE A 124 -21.91 -10.01 24.75
N GLY A 125 -21.16 -11.11 24.75
CA GLY A 125 -21.67 -12.45 24.94
C GLY A 125 -22.09 -13.22 23.70
N ASN A 126 -21.92 -12.65 22.50
CA ASN A 126 -22.18 -13.32 21.24
C ASN A 126 -21.14 -12.94 20.17
N GLU A 127 -20.14 -13.80 19.96
CA GLU A 127 -19.03 -13.56 19.02
C GLU A 127 -19.47 -13.40 17.56
N GLU A 128 -20.63 -13.93 17.18
CA GLU A 128 -21.16 -13.83 15.81
C GLU A 128 -21.60 -12.41 15.45
N LYS A 129 -21.85 -11.56 16.43
CA LYS A 129 -22.27 -10.16 16.26
C LYS A 129 -21.11 -9.17 16.31
N ASN A 130 -19.88 -9.61 16.41
CA ASN A 130 -18.73 -8.75 16.46
C ASN A 130 -18.56 -8.04 15.11
N LEU A 131 -18.36 -6.71 15.18
CA LEU A 131 -18.07 -5.91 13.99
C LEU A 131 -16.63 -6.16 13.53
N ALA A 132 -16.48 -6.79 12.38
CA ALA A 132 -15.17 -6.93 11.76
C ALA A 132 -14.73 -5.60 11.14
N MET A 133 -13.75 -4.94 11.74
CA MET A 133 -13.12 -3.76 11.18
C MET A 133 -11.79 -4.14 10.53
N ARG A 134 -11.61 -3.73 9.29
CA ARG A 134 -10.31 -3.78 8.64
C ARG A 134 -9.55 -2.51 9.02
N THR A 135 -8.63 -2.63 9.96
CA THR A 135 -7.73 -1.53 10.30
C THR A 135 -6.33 -1.83 9.79
N HIS A 136 -5.61 -0.79 9.42
CA HIS A 136 -4.26 -1.03 8.97
C HIS A 136 -3.35 -1.41 10.13
N PHE A 137 -3.43 -0.77 11.29
CA PHE A 137 -2.65 -1.12 12.48
C PHE A 137 -3.18 -0.52 13.78
N ALA A 138 -3.18 -1.32 14.83
CA ALA A 138 -2.92 -0.87 16.19
C ALA A 138 -1.81 -1.78 16.75
N ILE A 139 -0.60 -1.28 16.84
CA ILE A 139 0.53 -1.99 17.44
C ILE A 139 1.09 -1.12 18.55
N SER A 140 1.28 -1.73 19.70
CA SER A 140 2.10 -1.13 20.75
C SER A 140 3.56 -1.14 20.28
N PHE A 141 4.19 0.02 20.23
CA PHE A 141 5.64 0.11 20.00
C PHE A 141 6.45 -0.35 21.22
N ILE A 142 5.79 -0.50 22.37
CA ILE A 142 6.37 -1.10 23.58
C ILE A 142 5.62 -2.41 23.83
N ASP A 143 6.16 -3.48 23.37
CA ASP A 143 5.75 -4.79 23.85
C ASP A 143 6.82 -5.31 24.81
N LYS A 144 6.44 -5.45 26.08
CA LYS A 144 7.34 -5.99 27.13
C LYS A 144 7.61 -7.48 26.90
N THR A 145 6.84 -8.12 26.04
CA THR A 145 7.05 -9.48 25.54
C THR A 145 7.44 -9.43 24.08
N ILE A 146 8.74 -9.22 23.83
CA ILE A 146 9.29 -9.19 22.50
C ILE A 146 9.20 -10.60 21.89
N THR A 147 8.20 -10.84 21.07
CA THR A 147 8.19 -11.98 20.16
C THR A 147 8.74 -11.53 18.81
N ASP A 148 9.49 -12.41 18.12
CA ASP A 148 10.05 -12.12 16.79
C ASP A 148 9.00 -11.60 15.81
N LYS A 149 7.75 -12.01 15.97
CA LYS A 149 6.61 -11.54 15.15
C LYS A 149 6.23 -10.09 15.41
N SER A 150 6.36 -9.57 16.64
CA SER A 150 6.03 -8.19 16.96
C SER A 150 7.09 -7.22 16.45
N LEU A 151 8.36 -7.60 16.54
CA LEU A 151 9.49 -6.83 15.99
C LEU A 151 9.39 -6.71 14.46
N THR A 152 9.11 -7.80 13.77
CA THR A 152 8.93 -7.82 12.32
C THR A 152 7.81 -6.90 11.90
N ARG A 153 6.68 -6.91 12.64
CA ARG A 153 5.52 -6.06 12.37
C ARG A 153 5.83 -4.58 12.51
N THR A 154 6.48 -4.17 13.60
CA THR A 154 6.86 -2.77 13.84
C THR A 154 7.84 -2.27 12.77
N THR A 155 8.81 -3.09 12.39
CA THR A 155 9.75 -2.78 11.32
C THR A 155 9.04 -2.61 9.97
N ASN A 156 8.08 -3.48 9.66
CA ASN A 156 7.32 -3.38 8.41
C ASN A 156 6.45 -2.13 8.35
N ILE A 157 5.82 -1.72 9.46
CA ILE A 157 5.05 -0.46 9.53
C ILE A 157 5.96 0.74 9.24
N ARG A 158 7.14 0.79 9.85
CA ARG A 158 8.10 1.86 9.61
C ARG A 158 8.54 1.90 8.14
N LYS A 159 8.88 0.75 7.55
CA LYS A 159 9.23 0.65 6.14
C LYS A 159 8.09 1.08 5.23
N ALA A 160 6.86 0.67 5.54
CA ALA A 160 5.69 1.06 4.77
C ALA A 160 5.41 2.55 4.85
N PHE A 161 5.51 3.16 6.02
CA PHE A 161 5.30 4.59 6.19
C PHE A 161 6.40 5.43 5.54
N ASN A 162 7.63 4.91 5.47
CA ASN A 162 8.74 5.49 4.72
C ASN A 162 8.78 5.04 3.25
N SER A 163 7.64 4.70 2.68
CA SER A 163 7.49 4.34 1.28
C SER A 163 6.39 5.18 0.63
N PRO A 164 6.35 5.27 -0.72
CA PRO A 164 5.31 5.99 -1.42
C PRO A 164 3.96 5.26 -1.41
N PHE A 165 3.88 4.08 -0.76
CA PHE A 165 2.69 3.24 -0.84
C PHE A 165 1.71 3.59 0.27
N ARG A 166 1.72 2.92 1.40
CA ARG A 166 0.79 3.15 2.52
C ARG A 166 1.39 2.64 3.82
N PRO A 167 0.96 3.13 4.98
CA PRO A 167 -0.14 4.07 5.26
C PRO A 167 0.26 5.53 5.01
N PHE A 168 -0.73 6.39 4.68
CA PHE A 168 -0.53 7.83 4.52
C PHE A 168 -0.65 8.60 5.83
N ILE A 169 -1.28 8.01 6.83
CA ILE A 169 -1.48 8.57 8.15
C ILE A 169 -0.98 7.57 9.19
N LEU A 170 -0.10 8.04 10.06
CA LEU A 170 0.37 7.29 11.21
C LEU A 170 0.00 8.05 12.48
N SER A 171 -0.79 7.41 13.35
CA SER A 171 -1.06 7.91 14.70
C SER A 171 -0.14 7.19 15.68
N SER A 172 0.61 7.93 16.46
CA SER A 172 1.49 7.38 17.49
C SER A 172 1.36 8.12 18.81
N THR A 173 1.70 7.44 19.89
CA THR A 173 1.83 8.06 21.21
C THR A 173 3.23 8.65 21.38
N SER A 174 3.51 9.24 22.57
CA SER A 174 4.84 9.78 22.91
C SER A 174 6.00 8.80 22.69
N ILE A 175 5.74 7.52 22.71
CA ILE A 175 6.73 6.44 22.46
C ILE A 175 7.22 6.43 21.01
N GLY A 176 6.39 6.86 20.08
CA GLY A 176 6.80 7.07 18.70
C GLY A 176 7.79 8.22 18.50
N GLN A 177 8.14 8.93 19.59
CA GLN A 177 9.10 10.03 19.55
C GLN A 177 10.55 9.55 19.53
N GLU A 178 10.84 8.35 20.02
CA GLU A 178 12.20 7.81 20.08
C GLU A 178 12.46 6.78 18.98
N GLY A 179 13.51 6.98 18.21
CA GLY A 179 14.08 5.98 17.29
C GLY A 179 13.32 5.69 16.00
N LEU A 180 12.26 6.44 15.68
CA LEU A 180 11.52 6.26 14.45
C LEU A 180 11.80 7.42 13.48
N ASP A 181 12.45 7.10 12.36
CA ASP A 181 12.68 8.07 11.29
C ASP A 181 11.53 7.99 10.29
N PHE A 182 10.73 9.05 10.16
CA PHE A 182 9.55 9.15 9.29
C PHE A 182 9.68 10.30 8.30
N HIS A 183 10.84 10.56 7.77
CA HIS A 183 11.12 11.80 7.05
C HIS A 183 10.97 11.72 5.53
N TRP A 184 10.93 10.54 4.95
CA TRP A 184 10.97 10.43 3.48
C TRP A 184 9.69 10.94 2.80
N TYR A 185 8.54 10.54 3.31
CA TYR A 185 7.24 10.89 2.73
C TYR A 185 6.33 11.67 3.66
N ALA A 186 6.64 11.72 4.96
CA ALA A 186 5.86 12.49 5.93
C ALA A 186 6.16 13.98 5.79
N ARG A 187 5.14 14.79 5.54
CA ARG A 187 5.24 16.24 5.34
C ARG A 187 4.44 17.06 6.34
N LYS A 188 3.63 16.41 7.16
CA LYS A 188 2.72 17.10 8.07
C LYS A 188 2.62 16.35 9.39
N ILE A 189 2.77 17.10 10.49
CA ILE A 189 2.50 16.61 11.84
C ILE A 189 1.24 17.31 12.34
N VAL A 190 0.38 16.55 12.98
CA VAL A 190 -0.79 17.05 13.71
C VAL A 190 -0.62 16.68 15.18
N HIS A 191 -0.45 17.68 16.02
CA HIS A 191 -0.37 17.48 17.46
C HIS A 191 -1.79 17.39 18.03
N TRP A 192 -2.18 16.22 18.50
CA TRP A 192 -3.46 16.04 19.19
C TRP A 192 -3.44 16.73 20.56
N ASN A 193 -2.33 16.56 21.28
CA ASN A 193 -2.06 17.26 22.53
C ASN A 193 -0.71 17.94 22.44
N LEU A 194 -0.65 19.20 22.80
CA LEU A 194 0.62 19.91 22.92
C LEU A 194 1.34 19.44 24.19
N PRO A 195 2.62 19.07 24.10
CA PRO A 195 3.40 18.79 25.30
C PRO A 195 3.63 20.05 26.09
N SER A 196 3.76 19.92 27.41
CA SER A 196 4.10 21.03 28.29
C SER A 196 5.54 21.49 28.14
N ASN A 197 6.42 20.62 27.64
CA ASN A 197 7.83 20.91 27.42
C ASN A 197 8.09 21.23 25.93
N PRO A 198 8.62 22.42 25.60
CA PRO A 198 8.95 22.79 24.23
C PRO A 198 9.93 21.84 23.54
N ILE A 199 10.85 21.23 24.30
CA ILE A 199 11.82 20.26 23.76
C ILE A 199 11.11 19.04 23.16
N ASP A 200 10.05 18.57 23.79
CA ASP A 200 9.26 17.45 23.29
C ASP A 200 8.56 17.80 21.97
N LEU A 201 8.16 19.06 21.79
CA LEU A 201 7.58 19.57 20.57
C LEU A 201 8.63 19.56 19.43
N GLU A 202 9.79 20.13 19.72
CA GLU A 202 10.93 20.15 18.79
C GLU A 202 11.36 18.72 18.36
N GLN A 203 11.41 17.79 19.31
CA GLN A 203 11.70 16.40 19.02
C GLN A 203 10.66 15.76 18.10
N ARG A 204 9.38 16.05 18.29
CA ARG A 204 8.31 15.57 17.41
C ARG A 204 8.45 16.11 16.00
N GLU A 205 8.69 17.42 15.86
CA GLU A 205 8.85 18.08 14.57
C GLU A 205 10.14 17.64 13.85
N GLY A 206 11.19 17.40 14.57
CA GLY A 206 12.46 16.91 14.04
C GLY A 206 12.37 15.52 13.37
N ARG A 207 11.25 14.80 13.52
CA ARG A 207 11.06 13.49 12.89
C ARG A 207 10.77 13.57 11.40
N ILE A 208 10.23 14.68 10.91
CA ILE A 208 9.91 14.86 9.50
C ILE A 208 10.83 15.88 8.80
N ASN A 209 11.73 16.49 9.54
CA ASN A 209 12.54 17.61 9.06
C ASN A 209 14.04 17.26 8.97
N ARG A 210 14.36 16.08 8.46
CA ARG A 210 15.75 15.63 8.26
C ARG A 210 16.11 15.53 6.80
#